data_863c1511bbdc144f86ca98a2b00c830b
#
_entry.id   863c1511bbdc144f86ca98a2b00c830b
#
_cell.length_a   1.000
_cell.length_b   1.000
_cell.length_c   1.000
_cell.angle_alpha   90.00
_cell.angle_beta   90.00
_cell.angle_gamma   90.00
#
_symmetry.space_group_name_H-M   'P 1'
#
loop_
_entity.id
_entity.type
_entity.pdbx_description
1 polymer ?
#
loop_
_entity_poly.entity_id
_entity_poly.type
_entity_poly.pdbx_seq_one_letter_code
_entity_poly.pdbx_strand_id
1 'polypeptide(L)'
;CLAALVLLHRGAAWRPVLAALLFSATGDLSLELGAFAPGLGAFLLAHLCYIAAFAAPPRPSAGAVLLALGLLAFAAGLGRLLLPETAALAPAVLAYLAVITAMALVATFCGAGPWAVAGAVAFVLSDALIAVNRFLEPVPGARHAIMLLYYAAQFGLTARARGWPSGR
;
A
#
# COMPACT_ATOMS: atom_id res chain seq x y z
N CYS A 1 14.01 -9.21 7.24
CA CYS A 1 14.80 -9.45 6.01
C CYS A 1 14.74 -8.30 5.01
N LEU A 2 13.58 -7.76 4.55
CA LEU A 2 13.56 -6.62 3.62
C LEU A 2 14.22 -5.36 4.19
N ALA A 3 13.98 -5.04 5.46
CA ALA A 3 14.63 -3.94 6.15
C ALA A 3 16.18 -4.07 6.14
N ALA A 4 16.70 -5.27 6.38
CA ALA A 4 18.13 -5.55 6.30
C ALA A 4 18.67 -5.32 4.88
N LEU A 5 17.94 -5.78 3.84
CA LEU A 5 18.33 -5.54 2.45
C LEU A 5 18.35 -4.05 2.10
N VAL A 6 17.36 -3.29 2.56
CA VAL A 6 17.33 -1.83 2.38
C VAL A 6 18.49 -1.14 3.07
N LEU A 7 18.87 -1.57 4.29
CA LEU A 7 20.01 -1.04 5.02
C LEU A 7 21.36 -1.38 4.36
N LEU A 8 21.48 -2.58 3.77
CA LEU A 8 22.69 -3.00 3.08
C LEU A 8 22.93 -2.24 1.77
N HIS A 9 21.87 -2.03 0.99
CA HIS A 9 22.01 -1.43 -0.34
C HIS A 9 21.89 0.11 -0.33
N ARG A 10 21.11 0.68 0.59
CA ARG A 10 20.91 2.13 0.76
C ARG A 10 20.70 2.88 -0.57
N GLY A 11 19.92 2.30 -1.46
CA GLY A 11 19.54 2.94 -2.72
C GLY A 11 18.71 4.21 -2.51
N ALA A 12 18.18 4.78 -3.59
CA ALA A 12 17.37 5.99 -3.53
C ALA A 12 16.20 5.84 -2.54
N ALA A 13 15.98 6.89 -1.72
CA ALA A 13 14.88 6.95 -0.74
C ALA A 13 14.85 5.82 0.30
N TRP A 14 15.99 5.21 0.62
CA TRP A 14 16.08 4.10 1.57
C TRP A 14 15.51 4.43 2.98
N ARG A 15 15.67 5.68 3.45
CA ARG A 15 15.19 6.11 4.78
C ARG A 15 13.67 6.05 4.90
N PRO A 16 12.87 6.71 4.01
CA PRO A 16 11.42 6.60 4.10
C PRO A 16 10.92 5.18 3.81
N VAL A 17 11.58 4.41 2.94
CA VAL A 17 11.24 2.99 2.72
C VAL A 17 11.49 2.15 3.98
N LEU A 18 12.58 2.37 4.69
CA LEU A 18 12.83 1.69 5.95
C LEU A 18 11.77 2.05 7.00
N ALA A 19 11.41 3.34 7.12
CA ALA A 19 10.35 3.77 8.02
C ALA A 19 9.00 3.11 7.65
N ALA A 20 8.67 3.03 6.36
CA ALA A 20 7.47 2.34 5.89
C ALA A 20 7.45 0.86 6.31
N LEU A 21 8.57 0.15 6.18
CA LEU A 21 8.69 -1.26 6.61
C LEU A 21 8.51 -1.42 8.13
N LEU A 22 9.05 -0.50 8.94
CA LEU A 22 8.90 -0.53 10.39
C LEU A 22 7.45 -0.25 10.81
N PHE A 23 6.80 0.75 10.21
CA PHE A 23 5.37 1.00 10.44
C PHE A 23 4.50 -0.15 9.97
N SER A 24 4.81 -0.78 8.83
CA SER A 24 4.08 -1.96 8.36
C SER A 24 4.21 -3.12 9.35
N ALA A 25 5.42 -3.39 9.87
CA ALA A 25 5.61 -4.43 10.89
C ALA A 25 4.86 -4.12 12.20
N THR A 26 4.76 -2.83 12.58
CA THR A 26 3.93 -2.40 13.71
C THR A 26 2.44 -2.64 13.43
N GLY A 27 2.01 -2.37 12.19
CA GLY A 27 0.66 -2.65 11.73
C GLY A 27 0.31 -4.14 11.80
N ASP A 28 1.19 -4.99 11.28
CA ASP A 28 1.05 -6.45 11.33
C ASP A 28 0.87 -6.94 12.77
N LEU A 29 1.77 -6.51 13.66
CA LEU A 29 1.70 -6.89 15.07
C LEU A 29 0.40 -6.42 15.73
N SER A 30 -0.04 -5.19 15.43
CA SER A 30 -1.28 -4.64 15.97
C SER A 30 -2.49 -5.46 15.51
N LEU A 31 -2.55 -5.86 14.25
CA LEU A 31 -3.63 -6.69 13.72
C LEU A 31 -3.63 -8.10 14.34
N GLU A 32 -2.48 -8.74 14.52
CA GLU A 32 -2.35 -10.04 15.18
C GLU A 32 -2.80 -9.97 16.66
N LEU A 33 -2.58 -8.84 17.34
CA LEU A 33 -3.07 -8.59 18.69
C LEU A 33 -4.55 -8.16 18.77
N GLY A 34 -5.26 -8.13 17.64
CA GLY A 34 -6.66 -7.72 17.57
C GLY A 34 -6.89 -6.20 17.67
N ALA A 35 -5.83 -5.39 17.70
CA ALA A 35 -5.88 -3.94 17.78
C ALA A 35 -6.03 -3.32 16.40
N PHE A 36 -7.22 -3.40 15.79
CA PHE A 36 -7.47 -3.00 14.42
C PHE A 36 -7.19 -1.52 14.14
N ALA A 37 -7.72 -0.59 14.95
CA ALA A 37 -7.54 0.84 14.72
C ALA A 37 -6.07 1.29 14.84
N PRO A 38 -5.28 0.88 15.84
CA PRO A 38 -3.83 1.08 15.86
C PRO A 38 -3.12 0.49 14.63
N GLY A 39 -3.50 -0.72 14.21
CA GLY A 39 -2.96 -1.36 13.00
C GLY A 39 -3.21 -0.53 11.75
N LEU A 40 -4.45 -0.07 11.55
CA LEU A 40 -4.83 0.82 10.45
C LEU A 40 -4.01 2.12 10.46
N GLY A 41 -3.80 2.72 11.63
CA GLY A 41 -2.98 3.92 11.80
C GLY A 41 -1.51 3.69 11.44
N ALA A 42 -0.94 2.57 11.85
CA ALA A 42 0.44 2.21 11.53
C ALA A 42 0.63 2.00 10.03
N PHE A 43 -0.26 1.27 9.36
CA PHE A 43 -0.21 1.12 7.91
C PHE A 43 -0.43 2.45 7.18
N LEU A 44 -1.30 3.33 7.67
CA LEU A 44 -1.47 4.67 7.11
C LEU A 44 -0.15 5.43 7.12
N LEU A 45 0.60 5.42 8.23
CA LEU A 45 1.93 6.02 8.32
C LEU A 45 2.93 5.36 7.37
N ALA A 46 2.88 4.04 7.19
CA ALA A 46 3.68 3.34 6.21
C ALA A 46 3.43 3.84 4.79
N HIS A 47 2.16 4.03 4.40
CA HIS A 47 1.80 4.55 3.08
C HIS A 47 2.28 5.99 2.87
N LEU A 48 2.19 6.85 3.89
CA LEU A 48 2.74 8.22 3.84
C LEU A 48 4.27 8.19 3.63
N CYS A 49 4.97 7.26 4.27
CA CYS A 49 6.41 7.07 4.06
C CYS A 49 6.71 6.59 2.62
N TYR A 50 5.90 5.70 2.04
CA TYR A 50 6.05 5.30 0.64
C TYR A 50 5.74 6.46 -0.32
N ILE A 51 4.73 7.29 -0.06
CA ILE A 51 4.49 8.51 -0.82
C ILE A 51 5.74 9.39 -0.82
N ALA A 52 6.33 9.65 0.34
CA ALA A 52 7.56 10.42 0.44
C ALA A 52 8.75 9.76 -0.29
N ALA A 53 8.82 8.43 -0.29
CA ALA A 53 9.87 7.69 -1.01
C ALA A 53 9.76 7.82 -2.54
N PHE A 54 8.55 7.95 -3.06
CA PHE A 54 8.28 8.00 -4.50
C PHE A 54 8.07 9.42 -5.02
N ALA A 55 8.03 10.43 -4.14
CA ALA A 55 7.83 11.82 -4.54
C ALA A 55 8.91 12.27 -5.56
N ALA A 56 8.47 12.57 -6.77
CA ALA A 56 9.27 13.06 -7.88
C ALA A 56 8.34 13.79 -8.87
N PRO A 57 8.87 14.61 -9.79
CA PRO A 57 8.05 15.22 -10.82
C PRO A 57 7.23 14.17 -11.59
N PRO A 58 5.93 14.38 -11.79
CA PRO A 58 5.08 13.41 -12.46
C PRO A 58 5.45 13.25 -13.94
N ARG A 59 5.34 12.02 -14.41
CA ARG A 59 5.60 11.63 -15.80
C ARG A 59 4.39 10.89 -16.36
N PRO A 60 3.31 11.60 -16.72
CA PRO A 60 2.10 10.98 -17.20
C PRO A 60 2.33 10.25 -18.52
N SER A 61 1.75 9.06 -18.63
CA SER A 61 1.64 8.31 -19.87
C SER A 61 0.19 7.81 -20.01
N ALA A 62 -0.22 7.44 -21.20
CA ALA A 62 -1.58 6.91 -21.41
C ALA A 62 -1.86 5.69 -20.50
N GLY A 63 -0.90 4.78 -20.36
CA GLY A 63 -1.00 3.64 -19.46
C GLY A 63 -1.11 4.04 -17.98
N ALA A 64 -0.34 5.03 -17.54
CA ALA A 64 -0.42 5.55 -16.19
C ALA A 64 -1.78 6.19 -15.90
N VAL A 65 -2.33 6.94 -16.85
CA VAL A 65 -3.66 7.55 -16.74
C VAL A 65 -4.75 6.47 -16.65
N LEU A 66 -4.68 5.45 -17.50
CA LEU A 66 -5.65 4.35 -17.49
C LEU A 66 -5.62 3.57 -16.17
N LEU A 67 -4.42 3.26 -15.66
CA LEU A 67 -4.25 2.62 -14.35
C LEU A 67 -4.80 3.50 -13.22
N ALA A 68 -4.52 4.80 -13.25
CA ALA A 68 -5.01 5.74 -12.26
C ALA A 68 -6.55 5.81 -12.23
N LEU A 69 -7.19 5.87 -13.40
CA LEU A 69 -8.66 5.82 -13.49
C LEU A 69 -9.21 4.51 -12.93
N GLY A 70 -8.57 3.37 -13.22
CA GLY A 70 -8.93 2.08 -12.63
C GLY A 70 -8.81 2.06 -11.11
N LEU A 71 -7.71 2.58 -10.56
CA LEU A 71 -7.49 2.67 -9.11
C LEU A 71 -8.53 3.59 -8.42
N LEU A 72 -8.84 4.73 -9.03
CA LEU A 72 -9.86 5.65 -8.50
C LEU A 72 -11.26 5.03 -8.55
N ALA A 73 -11.63 4.39 -9.67
CA ALA A 73 -12.89 3.69 -9.78
C ALA A 73 -13.01 2.54 -8.77
N PHE A 74 -11.94 1.76 -8.59
CA PHE A 74 -11.86 0.70 -7.60
C PHE A 74 -12.04 1.25 -6.18
N ALA A 75 -11.29 2.30 -5.82
CA ALA A 75 -11.39 2.93 -4.50
C ALA A 75 -12.80 3.50 -4.23
N ALA A 76 -13.40 4.16 -5.23
CA ALA A 76 -14.77 4.67 -5.11
C ALA A 76 -15.79 3.54 -4.93
N GLY A 77 -15.66 2.45 -5.69
CA GLY A 77 -16.51 1.27 -5.57
C GLY A 77 -16.37 0.61 -4.20
N LEU A 78 -15.13 0.37 -3.76
CA LEU A 78 -14.84 -0.21 -2.45
C LEU A 78 -15.35 0.68 -1.32
N GLY A 79 -15.12 1.99 -1.40
CA GLY A 79 -15.63 2.94 -0.41
C GLY A 79 -17.15 2.91 -0.29
N ARG A 80 -17.87 2.87 -1.41
CA ARG A 80 -19.33 2.75 -1.41
C ARG A 80 -19.84 1.47 -0.74
N LEU A 81 -19.11 0.36 -0.90
CA LEU A 81 -19.49 -0.91 -0.30
C LEU A 81 -19.17 -0.95 1.20
N LEU A 82 -18.04 -0.40 1.61
CA LEU A 82 -17.56 -0.50 2.98
C LEU A 82 -18.22 0.51 3.93
N LEU A 83 -18.47 1.74 3.47
CA LEU A 83 -18.89 2.83 4.36
C LEU A 83 -20.14 2.53 5.20
N PRO A 84 -21.21 1.91 4.66
CA PRO A 84 -22.38 1.56 5.47
C PRO A 84 -22.08 0.60 6.62
N GLU A 85 -21.03 -0.25 6.47
CA GLU A 85 -20.68 -1.33 7.37
C GLU A 85 -19.60 -0.93 8.40
N THR A 86 -18.98 0.25 8.23
CA THR A 86 -17.83 0.66 9.07
C THR A 86 -18.21 1.44 10.33
N ALA A 87 -19.45 1.89 10.46
CA ALA A 87 -19.99 2.61 11.63
C ALA A 87 -19.02 3.73 12.13
N ALA A 88 -18.61 3.69 13.39
CA ALA A 88 -17.70 4.68 13.98
C ALA A 88 -16.30 4.72 13.34
N LEU A 89 -15.91 3.69 12.62
CA LEU A 89 -14.61 3.63 11.92
C LEU A 89 -14.64 4.28 10.52
N ALA A 90 -15.81 4.72 10.03
CA ALA A 90 -15.95 5.29 8.69
C ALA A 90 -14.92 6.40 8.36
N PRO A 91 -14.66 7.40 9.23
CA PRO A 91 -13.66 8.43 8.94
C PRO A 91 -12.24 7.85 8.79
N ALA A 92 -11.87 6.88 9.64
CA ALA A 92 -10.55 6.25 9.62
C ALA A 92 -10.37 5.39 8.37
N VAL A 93 -11.39 4.63 7.98
CA VAL A 93 -11.39 3.80 6.77
C VAL A 93 -11.32 4.67 5.51
N LEU A 94 -12.06 5.78 5.46
CA LEU A 94 -11.97 6.74 4.34
C LEU A 94 -10.59 7.38 4.23
N ALA A 95 -10.03 7.85 5.34
CA ALA A 95 -8.69 8.43 5.36
C ALA A 95 -7.65 7.41 4.88
N TYR A 96 -7.77 6.18 5.34
CA TYR A 96 -6.90 5.08 4.92
C TYR A 96 -7.01 4.79 3.43
N LEU A 97 -8.24 4.63 2.92
CA LEU A 97 -8.52 4.38 1.50
C LEU A 97 -7.97 5.51 0.61
N ALA A 98 -8.11 6.75 1.04
CA ALA A 98 -7.56 7.91 0.33
C ALA A 98 -6.01 7.86 0.30
N VAL A 99 -5.37 7.56 1.41
CA VAL A 99 -3.89 7.55 1.50
C VAL A 99 -3.28 6.39 0.73
N ILE A 100 -3.85 5.16 0.82
CA ILE A 100 -3.33 4.02 0.04
C ILE A 100 -3.52 4.24 -1.46
N THR A 101 -4.66 4.83 -1.86
CA THR A 101 -4.91 5.20 -3.27
C THR A 101 -3.91 6.27 -3.73
N ALA A 102 -3.67 7.30 -2.92
CA ALA A 102 -2.67 8.33 -3.22
C ALA A 102 -1.26 7.73 -3.36
N MET A 103 -0.87 6.79 -2.51
CA MET A 103 0.40 6.08 -2.61
C MET A 103 0.54 5.35 -3.96
N ALA A 104 -0.51 4.63 -4.38
CA ALA A 104 -0.51 3.93 -5.66
C ALA A 104 -0.47 4.89 -6.86
N LEU A 105 -1.16 6.03 -6.79
CA LEU A 105 -1.11 7.08 -7.81
C LEU A 105 0.28 7.72 -7.89
N VAL A 106 0.90 8.05 -6.75
CA VAL A 106 2.26 8.60 -6.71
C VAL A 106 3.27 7.60 -7.29
N ALA A 107 3.19 6.32 -6.93
CA ALA A 107 4.04 5.29 -7.51
C ALA A 107 3.87 5.22 -9.05
N THR A 108 2.64 5.34 -9.54
CA THR A 108 2.30 5.27 -10.97
C THR A 108 2.82 6.48 -11.76
N PHE A 109 2.60 7.70 -11.25
CA PHE A 109 2.92 8.92 -11.99
C PHE A 109 4.34 9.43 -11.78
N CYS A 110 4.95 9.17 -10.62
CA CYS A 110 6.25 9.74 -10.27
C CYS A 110 7.45 8.84 -10.63
N GLY A 111 7.25 7.84 -11.47
CA GLY A 111 8.34 7.03 -12.01
C GLY A 111 9.04 6.16 -10.95
N ALA A 112 8.29 5.60 -10.02
CA ALA A 112 8.81 4.69 -9.01
C ALA A 112 9.38 3.37 -9.60
N GLY A 113 9.04 3.09 -10.85
CA GLY A 113 9.44 1.89 -11.59
C GLY A 113 8.37 0.79 -11.57
N PRO A 114 8.41 -0.14 -12.52
CA PRO A 114 7.35 -1.12 -12.72
C PRO A 114 7.13 -2.03 -11.50
N TRP A 115 8.18 -2.39 -10.78
CA TRP A 115 8.09 -3.20 -9.57
C TRP A 115 7.39 -2.47 -8.43
N ALA A 116 7.67 -1.17 -8.25
CA ALA A 116 7.00 -0.39 -7.21
C ALA A 116 5.53 -0.15 -7.55
N VAL A 117 5.20 0.07 -8.83
CA VAL A 117 3.80 0.19 -9.29
C VAL A 117 3.05 -1.12 -9.07
N ALA A 118 3.61 -2.26 -9.47
CA ALA A 118 3.01 -3.56 -9.22
C ALA A 118 2.85 -3.84 -7.72
N GLY A 119 3.86 -3.49 -6.91
CA GLY A 119 3.81 -3.58 -5.46
C GLY A 119 2.70 -2.71 -4.85
N ALA A 120 2.53 -1.48 -5.33
CA ALA A 120 1.48 -0.58 -4.87
C ALA A 120 0.07 -1.13 -5.19
N VAL A 121 -0.13 -1.66 -6.39
CA VAL A 121 -1.39 -2.32 -6.77
C VAL A 121 -1.64 -3.56 -5.90
N ALA A 122 -0.63 -4.39 -5.69
CA ALA A 122 -0.75 -5.58 -4.84
C ALA A 122 -1.11 -5.20 -3.39
N PHE A 123 -0.57 -4.07 -2.87
CA PHE A 123 -0.92 -3.57 -1.54
C PHE A 123 -2.39 -3.14 -1.47
N VAL A 124 -2.84 -2.35 -2.45
CA VAL A 124 -4.26 -1.93 -2.55
C VAL A 124 -5.19 -3.16 -2.55
N LEU A 125 -4.86 -4.21 -3.30
CA LEU A 125 -5.66 -5.43 -3.36
C LEU A 125 -5.62 -6.23 -2.05
N SER A 126 -4.45 -6.33 -1.41
CA SER A 126 -4.29 -6.96 -0.10
C SER A 126 -5.20 -6.31 0.94
N ASP A 127 -5.15 -4.99 1.03
CA ASP A 127 -5.90 -4.24 2.02
C ASP A 127 -7.40 -4.17 1.71
N ALA A 128 -7.76 -4.13 0.45
CA ALA A 128 -9.16 -4.30 0.03
C ALA A 128 -9.72 -5.64 0.52
N LEU A 129 -8.93 -6.72 0.40
CA LEU A 129 -9.35 -8.04 0.87
C LEU A 129 -9.44 -8.11 2.41
N ILE A 130 -8.55 -7.42 3.13
CA ILE A 130 -8.66 -7.27 4.60
C ILE A 130 -9.98 -6.56 4.94
N ALA A 131 -10.29 -5.45 4.24
CA ALA A 131 -11.48 -4.67 4.51
C ALA A 131 -12.78 -5.45 4.19
N VAL A 132 -12.83 -6.15 3.05
CA VAL A 132 -13.96 -7.01 2.68
C VAL A 132 -14.16 -8.10 3.72
N ASN A 133 -13.09 -8.82 4.08
CA ASN A 133 -13.14 -9.92 5.05
C ASN A 133 -13.53 -9.46 6.46
N ARG A 134 -13.29 -8.20 6.80
CA ARG A 134 -13.61 -7.63 8.10
C ARG A 134 -14.99 -7.00 8.19
N PHE A 135 -15.41 -6.27 7.18
CA PHE A 135 -16.60 -5.42 7.25
C PHE A 135 -17.77 -5.95 6.45
N LEU A 136 -17.55 -6.80 5.44
CA LEU A 136 -18.63 -7.36 4.61
C LEU A 136 -18.83 -8.83 4.95
N GLU A 137 -18.08 -9.71 4.31
CA GLU A 137 -18.24 -11.15 4.45
C GLU A 137 -16.89 -11.86 4.62
N PRO A 138 -16.79 -12.87 5.49
CA PRO A 138 -15.59 -13.70 5.60
C PRO A 138 -15.31 -14.42 4.26
N VAL A 139 -14.16 -14.12 3.67
CA VAL A 139 -13.73 -14.74 2.41
C VAL A 139 -12.90 -16.00 2.68
N PRO A 140 -13.33 -17.18 2.20
CA PRO A 140 -12.57 -18.42 2.38
C PRO A 140 -11.14 -18.27 1.81
N GLY A 141 -10.15 -18.60 2.62
CA GLY A 141 -8.74 -18.51 2.21
C GLY A 141 -8.15 -17.09 2.15
N ALA A 142 -8.90 -16.04 2.56
CA ALA A 142 -8.45 -14.65 2.52
C ALA A 142 -7.07 -14.46 3.17
N ARG A 143 -6.80 -15.10 4.31
CA ARG A 143 -5.51 -14.99 5.00
C ARG A 143 -4.31 -15.30 4.10
N HIS A 144 -4.38 -16.37 3.31
CA HIS A 144 -3.29 -16.74 2.41
C HIS A 144 -3.14 -15.76 1.25
N ALA A 145 -4.25 -15.33 0.65
CA ALA A 145 -4.25 -14.35 -0.44
C ALA A 145 -3.72 -12.99 0.04
N ILE A 146 -4.16 -12.51 1.20
CA ILE A 146 -3.67 -11.28 1.84
C ILE A 146 -2.15 -11.38 2.03
N MET A 147 -1.65 -12.46 2.64
CA MET A 147 -0.21 -12.61 2.88
C MET A 147 0.61 -12.63 1.60
N LEU A 148 0.16 -13.35 0.56
CA LEU A 148 0.85 -13.40 -0.73
C LEU A 148 0.91 -12.01 -1.39
N LEU A 149 -0.22 -11.31 -1.45
CA LEU A 149 -0.31 -9.98 -2.01
C LEU A 149 0.54 -8.97 -1.22
N TYR A 150 0.45 -9.02 0.11
CA TYR A 150 1.19 -8.15 1.00
C TYR A 150 2.71 -8.33 0.88
N TYR A 151 3.23 -9.56 0.91
CA TYR A 151 4.67 -9.78 0.75
C TYR A 151 5.16 -9.43 -0.66
N ALA A 152 4.38 -9.71 -1.69
CA ALA A 152 4.67 -9.25 -3.04
C ALA A 152 4.69 -7.71 -3.13
N ALA A 153 3.75 -7.05 -2.46
CA ALA A 153 3.69 -5.60 -2.36
C ALA A 153 4.94 -5.02 -1.70
N GLN A 154 5.29 -5.51 -0.52
CA GLN A 154 6.49 -5.06 0.21
C GLN A 154 7.77 -5.28 -0.60
N PHE A 155 7.86 -6.42 -1.29
CA PHE A 155 8.99 -6.71 -2.16
C PHE A 155 9.09 -5.72 -3.32
N GLY A 156 7.97 -5.42 -3.99
CA GLY A 156 7.92 -4.46 -5.10
C GLY A 156 8.22 -3.03 -4.67
N LEU A 157 7.57 -2.56 -3.59
CA LEU A 157 7.73 -1.19 -3.08
C LEU A 157 9.15 -0.89 -2.61
N THR A 158 9.89 -1.90 -2.15
CA THR A 158 11.28 -1.73 -1.70
C THR A 158 12.30 -1.81 -2.84
N ALA A 159 11.90 -2.12 -4.07
CA ALA A 159 12.81 -2.34 -5.20
C ALA A 159 13.77 -1.17 -5.43
N ARG A 160 13.26 0.08 -5.43
CA ARG A 160 14.05 1.29 -5.63
C ARG A 160 15.10 1.51 -4.52
N ALA A 161 14.73 1.24 -3.26
CA ALA A 161 15.63 1.37 -2.12
C ALA A 161 16.72 0.28 -2.11
N ARG A 162 16.51 -0.81 -2.84
CA ARG A 162 17.47 -1.89 -3.04
C ARG A 162 18.36 -1.69 -4.29
N GLY A 163 18.25 -0.55 -4.96
CA GLY A 163 19.05 -0.23 -6.13
C GLY A 163 18.62 -0.93 -7.42
N TRP A 164 17.41 -1.50 -7.46
CA TRP A 164 16.88 -2.09 -8.70
C TRP A 164 16.56 -1.02 -9.74
N PRO A 165 16.86 -1.27 -11.03
CA PRO A 165 16.61 -0.29 -12.08
C PRO A 165 15.13 0.09 -12.13
N SER A 166 14.87 1.39 -12.03
CA SER A 166 13.60 1.94 -12.48
C SER A 166 13.64 1.85 -14.01
N GLY A 167 12.98 0.89 -14.62
CA GLY A 167 12.95 0.74 -16.07
C GLY A 167 12.80 2.09 -16.79
N ARG A 168 13.66 2.32 -17.76
CA ARG A 168 13.57 3.49 -18.66
C ARG A 168 12.46 3.26 -19.66
#